data_7424862bc78e68cde1b8a7d3bfdbdeb2
#
_entry.id   7424862bc78e68cde1b8a7d3bfdbdeb2
#
_cell.length_a   1.000
_cell.length_b   1.000
_cell.length_c   1.000
_cell.angle_alpha   90.00
_cell.angle_beta   90.00
_cell.angle_gamma   90.00
#
_symmetry.space_group_name_H-M   'P 1'
#
loop_
_entity.id
_entity.type
_entity.pdbx_description
1 polymer ?
#
loop_
_entity_poly.entity_id
_entity_poly.type
_entity_poly.pdbx_seq_one_letter_code
_entity_poly.pdbx_strand_id
1 'polypeptide(L)'
;MTPSLTLARFLTLFLVRRVLRRGALQVPLVRWTLLVVIVMAVVALFAFGVVTLRQLIVDPEMLRPLLRVAGAAVPLWVVALFTLVRILFLKSGDLVELTYCLPITNRARMRGFMLFEALLVGGGLVLILGALICGSLSIGGPGVLDDIATCLLMPAVVAYLLASAYYLALERMLMRLRLARLRSFLVPIVLAATLVALYAWVSSQSEAVLFASVGQGTHFALPLVFADIAEAQGLLVATLCWLAAVVLAAAIVLVVNPRSFEPTRRFAAAPRLLGGSEFGAYFDAHLRAIETMTVYGLALAGSYALLLLDIALPPFLLLAVTVQSVYAYVSTEPLRACGPRRHDPLVRYLLLLGPQLVAFLLCAVPTGVMSAVTGIDIVSILAVVGFGVVNIVVLTLAGITFPPEKGNPFSVVVGVVTTGLATGALLLGTNLLGLPAWASITALIVIGVGAAALSLVGMQRIERTERHEVVVQSARKRGRRGRDPRRSGGDDVRVAHVLGRVD
;
A
#
# COMPACT_ATOMS: atom_id res chain seq x y z
N MET A 1 -0.03 25.68 -20.92
CA MET A 1 -0.20 24.34 -20.26
C MET A 1 -1.66 24.14 -19.90
N THR A 2 -2.23 22.98 -20.19
CA THR A 2 -3.62 22.69 -19.80
C THR A 2 -3.73 22.58 -18.26
N PRO A 3 -4.81 23.03 -17.62
CA PRO A 3 -4.96 23.01 -16.17
C PRO A 3 -4.82 21.61 -15.55
N SER A 4 -5.13 20.56 -16.31
CA SER A 4 -4.94 19.16 -15.90
C SER A 4 -3.47 18.77 -15.77
N LEU A 5 -2.61 19.17 -16.69
CA LEU A 5 -1.18 18.88 -16.69
C LEU A 5 -0.46 19.64 -15.57
N THR A 6 -0.88 20.89 -15.34
CA THR A 6 -0.38 21.69 -14.21
C THR A 6 -0.75 21.05 -12.88
N LEU A 7 -1.98 20.53 -12.75
CA LEU A 7 -2.42 19.82 -11.56
C LEU A 7 -1.61 18.52 -11.35
N ALA A 8 -1.44 17.70 -12.38
CA ALA A 8 -0.65 16.46 -12.28
C ALA A 8 0.79 16.75 -11.83
N ARG A 9 1.44 17.77 -12.44
CA ARG A 9 2.77 18.22 -12.04
C ARG A 9 2.79 18.72 -10.59
N PHE A 10 1.78 19.48 -10.17
CA PHE A 10 1.66 19.97 -8.81
C PHE A 10 1.54 18.81 -7.82
N LEU A 11 0.68 17.80 -8.09
CA LEU A 11 0.52 16.61 -7.24
C LEU A 11 1.81 15.80 -7.14
N THR A 12 2.51 15.62 -8.26
CA THR A 12 3.82 14.92 -8.28
C THR A 12 4.86 15.68 -7.45
N LEU A 13 5.00 16.99 -7.67
CA LEU A 13 5.93 17.80 -6.90
C LEU A 13 5.56 17.87 -5.42
N PHE A 14 4.27 17.94 -5.10
CA PHE A 14 3.80 17.93 -3.73
C PHE A 14 4.15 16.60 -3.04
N LEU A 15 3.90 15.46 -3.71
CA LEU A 15 4.28 14.14 -3.20
C LEU A 15 5.79 14.05 -2.96
N VAL A 16 6.60 14.40 -3.96
CA VAL A 16 8.07 14.37 -3.87
C VAL A 16 8.58 15.28 -2.75
N ARG A 17 8.08 16.52 -2.66
CA ARG A 17 8.47 17.45 -1.59
C ARG A 17 8.04 16.96 -0.22
N ARG A 18 6.84 16.38 -0.12
CA ARG A 18 6.33 15.82 1.13
C ARG A 18 7.20 14.67 1.62
N VAL A 19 7.67 13.83 0.69
CA VAL A 19 8.61 12.73 0.98
C VAL A 19 9.98 13.28 1.40
N LEU A 20 10.55 14.19 0.62
CA LEU A 20 11.93 14.66 0.82
C LEU A 20 12.13 15.62 1.99
N ARG A 21 11.04 16.29 2.47
CA ARG A 21 11.14 17.30 3.55
C ARG A 21 10.83 16.75 4.94
N ARG A 22 10.72 15.42 5.12
CA ARG A 22 10.33 14.82 6.39
C ARG A 22 11.34 13.81 6.91
N GLY A 23 11.43 13.72 8.24
CA GLY A 23 12.26 12.76 8.95
C GLY A 23 13.75 12.87 8.59
N ALA A 24 14.44 11.75 8.54
CA ALA A 24 15.84 11.65 8.21
C ALA A 24 16.21 12.20 6.80
N LEU A 25 15.23 12.27 5.87
CA LEU A 25 15.41 12.80 4.52
C LEU A 25 15.56 14.33 4.46
N GLN A 26 15.36 15.05 5.57
CA GLN A 26 15.70 16.47 5.67
C GLN A 26 17.21 16.69 5.59
N VAL A 27 18.00 15.71 6.05
CA VAL A 27 19.46 15.75 5.96
C VAL A 27 19.85 15.49 4.49
N PRO A 28 20.53 16.45 3.83
CA PRO A 28 20.88 16.32 2.40
C PRO A 28 21.76 15.10 2.12
N LEU A 29 22.67 14.75 3.03
CA LEU A 29 23.50 13.55 2.90
C LEU A 29 22.64 12.27 2.82
N VAL A 30 21.72 12.08 3.76
CA VAL A 30 20.84 10.90 3.80
C VAL A 30 19.99 10.80 2.54
N ARG A 31 19.47 11.93 2.06
CA ARG A 31 18.70 12.01 0.84
C ARG A 31 19.48 11.58 -0.39
N TRP A 32 20.70 12.08 -0.56
CA TRP A 32 21.56 11.73 -1.70
C TRP A 32 22.03 10.28 -1.62
N THR A 33 22.41 9.80 -0.44
CA THR A 33 22.78 8.40 -0.23
C THR A 33 21.62 7.46 -0.58
N LEU A 34 20.41 7.76 -0.09
CA LEU A 34 19.22 6.96 -0.42
C LEU A 34 18.92 6.96 -1.93
N LEU A 35 19.00 8.13 -2.57
CA LEU A 35 18.77 8.23 -4.02
C LEU A 35 19.78 7.39 -4.81
N VAL A 36 21.07 7.48 -4.44
CA VAL A 36 22.12 6.65 -5.07
C VAL A 36 21.86 5.16 -4.85
N VAL A 37 21.49 4.76 -3.63
CA VAL A 37 21.16 3.35 -3.32
C VAL A 37 19.99 2.87 -4.17
N ILE A 38 18.91 3.67 -4.29
CA ILE A 38 17.75 3.31 -5.12
C ILE A 38 18.15 3.18 -6.60
N VAL A 39 18.89 4.14 -7.13
CA VAL A 39 19.36 4.09 -8.53
C VAL A 39 20.24 2.85 -8.76
N MET A 40 21.18 2.59 -7.87
CA MET A 40 22.04 1.40 -7.96
C MET A 40 21.23 0.11 -7.88
N ALA A 41 20.23 0.04 -7.00
CA ALA A 41 19.35 -1.13 -6.90
C ALA A 41 18.53 -1.37 -8.18
N VAL A 42 18.00 -0.30 -8.79
CA VAL A 42 17.28 -0.39 -10.08
C VAL A 42 18.21 -0.83 -11.20
N VAL A 43 19.41 -0.23 -11.29
CA VAL A 43 20.42 -0.63 -12.29
C VAL A 43 20.83 -2.09 -12.10
N ALA A 44 21.07 -2.51 -10.84
CA ALA A 44 21.41 -3.89 -10.52
C ALA A 44 20.28 -4.86 -10.89
N LEU A 45 19.03 -4.50 -10.63
CA LEU A 45 17.84 -5.28 -11.00
C LEU A 45 17.77 -5.46 -12.53
N PHE A 46 17.98 -4.39 -13.30
CA PHE A 46 17.93 -4.45 -14.77
C PHE A 46 19.11 -5.22 -15.33
N ALA A 47 20.32 -5.00 -14.80
CA ALA A 47 21.50 -5.76 -15.18
C ALA A 47 21.33 -7.27 -14.89
N PHE A 48 20.81 -7.61 -13.71
CA PHE A 48 20.50 -8.98 -13.34
C PHE A 48 19.49 -9.61 -14.33
N GLY A 49 18.42 -8.87 -14.69
CA GLY A 49 17.46 -9.33 -15.69
C GLY A 49 18.09 -9.60 -17.06
N VAL A 50 18.98 -8.71 -17.51
CA VAL A 50 19.72 -8.90 -18.77
C VAL A 50 20.60 -10.15 -18.72
N VAL A 51 21.35 -10.34 -17.63
CA VAL A 51 22.25 -11.51 -17.46
C VAL A 51 21.43 -12.79 -17.41
N THR A 52 20.36 -12.81 -16.62
CA THR A 52 19.51 -14.01 -16.48
C THR A 52 18.83 -14.38 -17.78
N LEU A 53 18.28 -13.39 -18.51
CA LEU A 53 17.65 -13.66 -19.81
C LEU A 53 18.64 -14.17 -20.84
N ARG A 54 19.86 -13.63 -20.90
CA ARG A 54 20.93 -14.14 -21.81
C ARG A 54 21.37 -15.55 -21.46
N GLN A 55 21.28 -15.97 -20.21
CA GLN A 55 21.59 -17.36 -19.82
C GLN A 55 20.46 -18.33 -20.12
N LEU A 56 19.19 -17.87 -19.97
CA LEU A 56 18.01 -18.69 -20.22
C LEU A 56 17.67 -18.83 -21.71
N ILE A 57 17.90 -17.78 -22.50
CA ILE A 57 17.55 -17.73 -23.92
C ILE A 57 18.80 -17.98 -24.74
N VAL A 58 18.98 -19.22 -25.15
CA VAL A 58 20.06 -19.63 -26.05
C VAL A 58 19.69 -19.30 -27.50
N ASP A 59 18.39 -19.42 -27.84
CA ASP A 59 17.88 -19.20 -29.19
C ASP A 59 17.00 -17.94 -29.21
N PRO A 60 17.31 -16.91 -30.04
CA PRO A 60 16.49 -15.68 -30.15
C PRO A 60 15.02 -15.93 -30.49
N GLU A 61 14.68 -17.04 -31.11
CA GLU A 61 13.28 -17.40 -31.43
C GLU A 61 12.42 -17.64 -30.17
N MET A 62 13.04 -18.05 -29.07
CA MET A 62 12.36 -18.22 -27.76
C MET A 62 11.94 -16.90 -27.10
N LEU A 63 12.42 -15.77 -27.61
CA LEU A 63 12.12 -14.45 -27.03
C LEU A 63 10.65 -14.04 -27.23
N ARG A 64 10.09 -14.32 -28.42
CA ARG A 64 8.68 -14.00 -28.73
C ARG A 64 7.70 -14.75 -27.81
N PRO A 65 7.78 -16.09 -27.66
CA PRO A 65 6.97 -16.83 -26.71
C PRO A 65 7.05 -16.25 -25.28
N LEU A 66 8.24 -15.91 -24.82
CA LEU A 66 8.44 -15.34 -23.49
C LEU A 66 7.73 -13.98 -23.35
N LEU A 67 7.84 -13.10 -24.35
CA LEU A 67 7.15 -11.81 -24.36
C LEU A 67 5.62 -11.98 -24.40
N ARG A 68 5.10 -12.97 -25.12
CA ARG A 68 3.67 -13.30 -25.15
C ARG A 68 3.17 -13.80 -23.80
N VAL A 69 3.88 -14.70 -23.12
CA VAL A 69 3.53 -15.17 -21.77
C VAL A 69 3.58 -14.01 -20.76
N ALA A 70 4.63 -13.20 -20.81
CA ALA A 70 4.72 -12.01 -19.96
C ALA A 70 3.59 -11.00 -20.26
N GLY A 71 3.27 -10.82 -21.55
CA GLY A 71 2.17 -9.96 -22.02
C GLY A 71 0.80 -10.38 -21.50
N ALA A 72 0.54 -11.70 -21.45
CA ALA A 72 -0.69 -12.23 -20.86
C ALA A 72 -0.87 -11.83 -19.39
N ALA A 73 0.24 -11.67 -18.64
CA ALA A 73 0.22 -11.27 -17.22
C ALA A 73 0.18 -9.74 -17.00
N VAL A 74 0.40 -8.92 -18.04
CA VAL A 74 0.41 -7.44 -17.90
C VAL A 74 -0.86 -6.88 -17.27
N PRO A 75 -2.09 -7.30 -17.66
CA PRO A 75 -3.30 -6.77 -17.02
C PRO A 75 -3.34 -7.00 -15.52
N LEU A 76 -2.87 -8.14 -15.04
CA LEU A 76 -2.78 -8.45 -13.61
C LEU A 76 -1.87 -7.46 -12.88
N TRP A 77 -0.66 -7.24 -13.40
CA TRP A 77 0.30 -6.30 -12.80
C TRP A 77 -0.22 -4.87 -12.81
N VAL A 78 -0.86 -4.44 -13.90
CA VAL A 78 -1.44 -3.11 -14.00
C VAL A 78 -2.58 -2.91 -12.97
N VAL A 79 -3.50 -3.87 -12.85
CA VAL A 79 -4.61 -3.79 -11.89
C VAL A 79 -4.10 -3.86 -10.45
N ALA A 80 -3.07 -4.67 -10.19
CA ALA A 80 -2.43 -4.75 -8.87
C ALA A 80 -1.77 -3.41 -8.48
N LEU A 81 -0.95 -2.84 -9.37
CA LEU A 81 -0.32 -1.52 -9.15
C LEU A 81 -1.35 -0.41 -9.02
N PHE A 82 -2.38 -0.39 -9.88
CA PHE A 82 -3.50 0.55 -9.81
C PHE A 82 -4.20 0.49 -8.44
N THR A 83 -4.51 -0.72 -7.98
CA THR A 83 -5.15 -0.94 -6.69
C THR A 83 -4.25 -0.48 -5.54
N LEU A 84 -2.95 -0.79 -5.61
CA LEU A 84 -1.96 -0.34 -4.63
C LEU A 84 -1.86 1.18 -4.57
N VAL A 85 -1.76 1.85 -5.72
CA VAL A 85 -1.70 3.32 -5.82
C VAL A 85 -2.98 3.96 -5.27
N ARG A 86 -4.15 3.42 -5.59
CA ARG A 86 -5.44 3.91 -5.09
C ARG A 86 -5.57 3.76 -3.58
N ILE A 87 -5.19 2.63 -3.03
CA ILE A 87 -5.31 2.38 -1.59
C ILE A 87 -4.29 3.20 -0.81
N LEU A 88 -3.01 3.19 -1.23
CA LEU A 88 -1.93 3.82 -0.47
C LEU A 88 -1.86 5.33 -0.65
N PHE A 89 -1.96 5.84 -1.88
CA PHE A 89 -1.63 7.23 -2.17
C PHE A 89 -2.85 8.15 -2.27
N LEU A 90 -3.94 7.68 -2.85
CA LEU A 90 -5.09 8.55 -3.12
C LEU A 90 -6.13 8.53 -1.99
N LYS A 91 -6.30 7.39 -1.32
CA LYS A 91 -7.29 7.25 -0.26
C LYS A 91 -6.79 7.73 1.10
N SER A 92 -5.50 7.59 1.37
CA SER A 92 -4.87 7.98 2.64
C SER A 92 -4.57 9.48 2.75
N GLY A 93 -4.69 10.26 1.67
CA GLY A 93 -4.26 11.64 1.63
C GLY A 93 -5.40 12.63 1.52
N ASP A 94 -5.32 13.70 2.32
CA ASP A 94 -6.08 14.94 2.15
C ASP A 94 -5.82 15.60 0.77
N LEU A 95 -5.06 14.91 -0.11
CA LEU A 95 -4.74 15.35 -1.48
C LEU A 95 -6.00 15.57 -2.31
N VAL A 96 -6.98 14.68 -2.17
CA VAL A 96 -8.25 14.80 -2.88
C VAL A 96 -9.01 16.01 -2.37
N GLU A 97 -9.11 16.19 -1.04
CA GLU A 97 -9.77 17.37 -0.44
C GLU A 97 -9.10 18.67 -0.85
N LEU A 98 -7.77 18.73 -0.80
CA LEU A 98 -7.01 19.90 -1.24
C LEU A 98 -7.38 20.33 -2.66
N THR A 99 -7.59 19.37 -3.59
CA THR A 99 -7.94 19.71 -4.96
C THR A 99 -9.37 20.23 -5.12
N TYR A 100 -10.26 19.95 -4.17
CA TYR A 100 -11.60 20.53 -4.16
C TYR A 100 -11.61 21.98 -3.68
N CYS A 101 -10.60 22.42 -2.93
CA CYS A 101 -10.41 23.83 -2.57
C CYS A 101 -9.84 24.67 -3.73
N LEU A 102 -9.33 24.04 -4.80
CA LEU A 102 -8.77 24.75 -5.94
C LEU A 102 -9.87 25.15 -6.94
N PRO A 103 -9.80 26.32 -7.59
CA PRO A 103 -10.77 26.79 -8.57
C PRO A 103 -10.58 26.09 -9.92
N ILE A 104 -10.75 24.78 -9.96
CA ILE A 104 -10.60 23.93 -11.15
C ILE A 104 -11.88 23.16 -11.42
N THR A 105 -12.19 22.98 -12.71
CA THR A 105 -13.36 22.19 -13.15
C THR A 105 -13.19 20.71 -12.79
N ASN A 106 -14.28 20.00 -12.48
CA ASN A 106 -14.24 18.57 -12.17
C ASN A 106 -13.58 17.74 -13.28
N ARG A 107 -13.76 18.12 -14.56
CA ARG A 107 -13.13 17.44 -15.69
C ARG A 107 -11.61 17.62 -15.70
N ALA A 108 -11.12 18.84 -15.43
CA ALA A 108 -9.69 19.13 -15.38
C ALA A 108 -9.04 18.43 -14.17
N ARG A 109 -9.74 18.39 -13.02
CA ARG A 109 -9.33 17.68 -11.81
C ARG A 109 -9.17 16.19 -12.08
N MET A 110 -10.20 15.56 -12.66
CA MET A 110 -10.16 14.13 -12.97
C MET A 110 -9.02 13.76 -13.91
N ARG A 111 -8.84 14.52 -15.01
CA ARG A 111 -7.72 14.30 -15.94
C ARG A 111 -6.37 14.47 -15.25
N GLY A 112 -6.23 15.45 -14.36
CA GLY A 112 -5.01 15.67 -13.58
C GLY A 112 -4.70 14.50 -12.63
N PHE A 113 -5.71 13.96 -11.97
CA PHE A 113 -5.55 12.76 -11.13
C PHE A 113 -5.21 11.52 -11.94
N MET A 114 -5.89 11.30 -13.06
CA MET A 114 -5.59 10.16 -13.95
C MET A 114 -4.16 10.22 -14.48
N LEU A 115 -3.68 11.39 -14.88
CA LEU A 115 -2.29 11.57 -15.34
C LEU A 115 -1.29 11.30 -14.21
N PHE A 116 -1.56 11.80 -13.01
CA PHE A 116 -0.73 11.55 -11.83
C PHE A 116 -0.68 10.06 -11.47
N GLU A 117 -1.83 9.41 -11.47
CA GLU A 117 -1.97 7.98 -11.19
C GLU A 117 -1.31 7.12 -12.27
N ALA A 118 -1.52 7.46 -13.56
CA ALA A 118 -0.87 6.79 -14.69
C ALA A 118 0.66 6.88 -14.59
N LEU A 119 1.20 8.00 -14.12
CA LEU A 119 2.64 8.17 -13.92
C LEU A 119 3.16 7.26 -12.80
N LEU A 120 2.41 7.10 -11.71
CA LEU A 120 2.80 6.19 -10.62
C LEU A 120 2.69 4.72 -11.03
N VAL A 121 1.58 4.34 -11.67
CA VAL A 121 1.35 2.97 -12.16
C VAL A 121 2.36 2.64 -13.25
N GLY A 122 2.58 3.54 -14.21
CA GLY A 122 3.56 3.38 -15.28
C GLY A 122 4.99 3.24 -14.74
N GLY A 123 5.37 4.07 -13.77
CA GLY A 123 6.67 3.96 -13.08
C GLY A 123 6.85 2.62 -12.38
N GLY A 124 5.82 2.14 -11.68
CA GLY A 124 5.81 0.81 -11.08
C GLY A 124 5.91 -0.32 -12.10
N LEU A 125 5.20 -0.19 -13.23
CA LEU A 125 5.23 -1.17 -14.30
C LEU A 125 6.62 -1.22 -14.98
N VAL A 126 7.27 -0.07 -15.18
CA VAL A 126 8.65 -0.01 -15.69
C VAL A 126 9.62 -0.71 -14.72
N LEU A 127 9.42 -0.61 -13.42
CA LEU A 127 10.26 -1.33 -12.45
C LEU A 127 10.06 -2.86 -12.53
N ILE A 128 8.82 -3.32 -12.73
CA ILE A 128 8.50 -4.75 -12.81
C ILE A 128 8.96 -5.33 -14.16
N LEU A 129 8.62 -4.69 -15.27
CA LEU A 129 8.88 -5.17 -16.61
C LEU A 129 10.22 -4.69 -17.19
N GLY A 130 10.88 -3.72 -16.57
CA GLY A 130 12.07 -3.08 -17.09
C GLY A 130 13.24 -4.06 -17.29
N ALA A 131 13.39 -5.02 -16.37
CA ALA A 131 14.39 -6.09 -16.51
C ALA A 131 14.13 -6.95 -17.75
N LEU A 132 12.87 -7.33 -18.00
CA LEU A 132 12.45 -8.07 -19.20
C LEU A 132 12.66 -7.24 -20.48
N ILE A 133 12.23 -5.98 -20.48
CA ILE A 133 12.38 -5.07 -21.63
C ILE A 133 13.87 -4.88 -21.98
N CYS A 134 14.71 -4.55 -20.99
CA CYS A 134 16.15 -4.36 -21.21
C CYS A 134 16.83 -5.66 -21.67
N GLY A 135 16.45 -6.80 -21.09
CA GLY A 135 16.95 -8.10 -21.50
C GLY A 135 16.56 -8.45 -22.94
N SER A 136 15.29 -8.24 -23.29
CA SER A 136 14.78 -8.51 -24.65
C SER A 136 15.47 -7.63 -25.70
N LEU A 137 15.65 -6.34 -25.42
CA LEU A 137 16.38 -5.43 -26.30
C LEU A 137 17.86 -5.80 -26.44
N SER A 138 18.47 -6.37 -25.39
CA SER A 138 19.89 -6.80 -25.43
C SER A 138 20.12 -8.06 -26.25
N ILE A 139 19.09 -8.88 -26.48
CA ILE A 139 19.16 -10.15 -27.26
C ILE A 139 18.69 -9.93 -28.69
N GLY A 140 17.49 -9.35 -28.87
CA GLY A 140 16.83 -9.20 -30.16
C GLY A 140 17.04 -7.86 -30.85
N GLY A 141 17.74 -6.92 -30.20
CA GLY A 141 17.97 -5.57 -30.75
C GLY A 141 16.70 -4.76 -30.99
N PRO A 142 16.76 -3.75 -31.90
CA PRO A 142 15.60 -2.89 -32.19
C PRO A 142 14.40 -3.60 -32.81
N GLY A 143 14.61 -4.77 -33.45
CA GLY A 143 13.51 -5.53 -34.08
C GLY A 143 12.46 -6.07 -33.12
N VAL A 144 12.78 -6.13 -31.81
CA VAL A 144 11.85 -6.58 -30.76
C VAL A 144 10.95 -5.45 -30.23
N LEU A 145 11.18 -4.20 -30.65
CA LEU A 145 10.39 -3.06 -30.17
C LEU A 145 8.90 -3.21 -30.51
N ASP A 146 8.57 -3.76 -31.68
CA ASP A 146 7.18 -3.99 -32.10
C ASP A 146 6.50 -5.02 -31.19
N ASP A 147 7.21 -6.11 -30.84
CA ASP A 147 6.71 -7.14 -29.93
C ASP A 147 6.55 -6.57 -28.49
N ILE A 148 7.49 -5.77 -28.01
CA ILE A 148 7.39 -5.08 -26.70
C ILE A 148 6.20 -4.12 -26.71
N ALA A 149 6.01 -3.35 -27.78
CA ALA A 149 4.90 -2.40 -27.86
C ALA A 149 3.55 -3.12 -27.86
N THR A 150 3.39 -4.15 -28.66
CA THR A 150 2.12 -4.86 -28.85
C THR A 150 1.80 -5.87 -27.72
N CYS A 151 2.80 -6.54 -27.16
CA CYS A 151 2.59 -7.48 -26.06
C CYS A 151 2.55 -6.81 -24.68
N LEU A 152 3.32 -5.72 -24.43
CA LEU A 152 3.45 -5.16 -23.09
C LEU A 152 2.79 -3.78 -22.96
N LEU A 153 3.12 -2.82 -23.84
CA LEU A 153 2.71 -1.42 -23.65
C LEU A 153 1.25 -1.18 -24.03
N MET A 154 0.80 -1.70 -25.18
CA MET A 154 -0.58 -1.51 -25.63
C MET A 154 -1.61 -2.11 -24.66
N PRO A 155 -1.49 -3.38 -24.21
CA PRO A 155 -2.40 -3.93 -23.22
C PRO A 155 -2.29 -3.23 -21.87
N ALA A 156 -1.12 -2.73 -21.46
CA ALA A 156 -0.96 -2.02 -20.19
C ALA A 156 -1.80 -0.75 -20.13
N VAL A 157 -1.81 0.07 -21.18
CA VAL A 157 -2.60 1.31 -21.24
C VAL A 157 -4.09 1.02 -21.22
N VAL A 158 -4.55 0.03 -21.99
CA VAL A 158 -5.96 -0.36 -22.01
C VAL A 158 -6.39 -0.94 -20.66
N ALA A 159 -5.59 -1.82 -20.06
CA ALA A 159 -5.85 -2.39 -18.74
C ALA A 159 -5.94 -1.30 -17.65
N TYR A 160 -5.07 -0.28 -17.69
CA TYR A 160 -5.13 0.86 -16.77
C TYR A 160 -6.44 1.65 -16.91
N LEU A 161 -6.87 1.95 -18.13
CA LEU A 161 -8.11 2.68 -18.37
C LEU A 161 -9.34 1.86 -17.95
N LEU A 162 -9.34 0.56 -18.24
CA LEU A 162 -10.41 -0.34 -17.81
C LEU A 162 -10.45 -0.49 -16.29
N ALA A 163 -9.31 -0.62 -15.62
CA ALA A 163 -9.23 -0.62 -14.16
C ALA A 163 -9.78 0.67 -13.55
N SER A 164 -9.44 1.83 -14.16
CA SER A 164 -9.96 3.13 -13.74
C SER A 164 -11.48 3.23 -13.95
N ALA A 165 -11.99 2.77 -15.09
CA ALA A 165 -13.42 2.75 -15.38
C ALA A 165 -14.18 1.83 -14.41
N TYR A 166 -13.64 0.64 -14.16
CA TYR A 166 -14.21 -0.33 -13.21
C TYR A 166 -14.28 0.24 -11.79
N TYR A 167 -13.19 0.81 -11.30
CA TYR A 167 -13.15 1.46 -9.98
C TYR A 167 -14.21 2.55 -9.84
N LEU A 168 -14.32 3.45 -10.82
CA LEU A 168 -15.29 4.55 -10.80
C LEU A 168 -16.74 4.03 -10.93
N ALA A 169 -16.95 2.99 -11.73
CA ALA A 169 -18.26 2.32 -11.86
C ALA A 169 -18.67 1.71 -10.51
N LEU A 170 -17.77 1.02 -9.83
CA LEU A 170 -17.98 0.44 -8.53
C LEU A 170 -18.32 1.52 -7.48
N GLU A 171 -17.57 2.61 -7.43
CA GLU A 171 -17.89 3.73 -6.54
C GLU A 171 -19.28 4.31 -6.82
N ARG A 172 -19.61 4.53 -8.10
CA ARG A 172 -20.90 5.06 -8.50
C ARG A 172 -22.06 4.11 -8.17
N MET A 173 -21.85 2.80 -8.36
CA MET A 173 -22.81 1.77 -8.00
C MET A 173 -23.11 1.75 -6.50
N LEU A 174 -22.06 1.78 -5.66
CA LEU A 174 -22.21 1.82 -4.20
C LEU A 174 -22.91 3.09 -3.72
N MET A 175 -22.66 4.24 -4.36
CA MET A 175 -23.39 5.47 -4.06
C MET A 175 -24.89 5.34 -4.41
N ARG A 176 -25.23 4.75 -5.55
CA ARG A 176 -26.63 4.51 -5.98
C ARG A 176 -27.37 3.54 -5.04
N LEU A 177 -26.67 2.52 -4.56
CA LEU A 177 -27.21 1.55 -3.60
C LEU A 177 -27.30 2.11 -2.17
N ARG A 178 -27.01 3.39 -1.96
CA ARG A 178 -26.97 4.06 -0.63
C ARG A 178 -25.97 3.42 0.33
N LEU A 179 -24.99 2.68 -0.19
CA LEU A 179 -23.90 2.07 0.58
C LEU A 179 -22.66 3.00 0.68
N ALA A 180 -22.84 4.29 0.51
CA ALA A 180 -21.76 5.30 0.57
C ALA A 180 -20.91 5.20 1.86
N ARG A 181 -21.54 4.83 2.99
CA ARG A 181 -20.85 4.66 4.28
C ARG A 181 -19.87 3.47 4.29
N LEU A 182 -20.18 2.42 3.54
CA LEU A 182 -19.38 1.20 3.43
C LEU A 182 -18.40 1.23 2.23
N ARG A 183 -18.45 2.28 1.40
CA ARG A 183 -17.61 2.43 0.21
C ARG A 183 -16.13 2.20 0.50
N SER A 184 -15.64 2.80 1.59
CA SER A 184 -14.23 2.71 1.98
C SER A 184 -13.77 1.30 2.31
N PHE A 185 -14.69 0.43 2.72
CA PHE A 185 -14.44 -0.96 3.05
C PHE A 185 -14.71 -1.88 1.86
N LEU A 186 -15.86 -1.71 1.19
CA LEU A 186 -16.30 -2.61 0.11
C LEU A 186 -15.44 -2.50 -1.15
N VAL A 187 -15.03 -1.27 -1.53
CA VAL A 187 -14.23 -1.07 -2.76
C VAL A 187 -12.91 -1.86 -2.74
N PRO A 188 -12.06 -1.78 -1.70
CA PRO A 188 -10.85 -2.59 -1.63
C PRO A 188 -11.11 -4.10 -1.64
N ILE A 189 -12.16 -4.57 -0.97
CA ILE A 189 -12.51 -6.00 -0.95
C ILE A 189 -12.90 -6.48 -2.34
N VAL A 190 -13.76 -5.74 -3.04
CA VAL A 190 -14.18 -6.09 -4.40
C VAL A 190 -12.98 -6.04 -5.36
N LEU A 191 -12.08 -5.04 -5.22
CA LEU A 191 -10.85 -4.99 -6.01
C LEU A 191 -9.93 -6.18 -5.74
N ALA A 192 -9.80 -6.60 -4.48
CA ALA A 192 -9.01 -7.79 -4.17
C ALA A 192 -9.63 -9.07 -4.73
N ALA A 193 -10.95 -9.23 -4.61
CA ALA A 193 -11.67 -10.36 -5.24
C ALA A 193 -11.46 -10.35 -6.77
N THR A 194 -11.51 -9.16 -7.39
CA THR A 194 -11.21 -8.99 -8.82
C THR A 194 -9.77 -9.38 -9.15
N LEU A 195 -8.79 -9.02 -8.31
CA LEU A 195 -7.39 -9.43 -8.50
C LEU A 195 -7.22 -10.94 -8.43
N VAL A 196 -7.89 -11.62 -7.49
CA VAL A 196 -7.86 -13.08 -7.38
C VAL A 196 -8.47 -13.74 -8.62
N ALA A 197 -9.65 -13.25 -9.04
CA ALA A 197 -10.31 -13.76 -10.26
C ALA A 197 -9.44 -13.51 -11.52
N LEU A 198 -8.83 -12.32 -11.60
CA LEU A 198 -7.93 -11.97 -12.69
C LEU A 198 -6.67 -12.82 -12.68
N TYR A 199 -6.11 -13.13 -11.51
CA TYR A 199 -4.98 -14.04 -11.38
C TYR A 199 -5.31 -15.44 -11.91
N ALA A 200 -6.44 -16.03 -11.48
CA ALA A 200 -6.88 -17.33 -11.95
C ALA A 200 -7.09 -17.34 -13.48
N TRP A 201 -7.71 -16.29 -14.02
CA TRP A 201 -7.91 -16.14 -15.45
C TRP A 201 -6.59 -15.97 -16.22
N VAL A 202 -5.67 -15.10 -15.74
CA VAL A 202 -4.35 -14.89 -16.37
C VAL A 202 -3.52 -16.16 -16.32
N SER A 203 -3.56 -16.90 -15.22
CA SER A 203 -2.84 -18.18 -15.10
C SER A 203 -3.28 -19.16 -16.18
N SER A 204 -4.59 -19.34 -16.38
CA SER A 204 -5.12 -20.20 -17.44
C SER A 204 -4.76 -19.72 -18.85
N GLN A 205 -4.75 -18.40 -19.09
CA GLN A 205 -4.34 -17.83 -20.38
C GLN A 205 -2.83 -18.01 -20.63
N SER A 206 -2.00 -17.84 -19.60
CA SER A 206 -0.54 -18.00 -19.72
C SER A 206 -0.16 -19.43 -20.04
N GLU A 207 -0.81 -20.41 -19.42
CA GLU A 207 -0.64 -21.83 -19.74
C GLU A 207 -1.03 -22.13 -21.20
N ALA A 208 -2.20 -21.65 -21.63
CA ALA A 208 -2.67 -21.84 -23.00
C ALA A 208 -1.73 -21.21 -24.05
N VAL A 209 -1.20 -20.00 -23.78
CA VAL A 209 -0.20 -19.34 -24.63
C VAL A 209 1.11 -20.14 -24.67
N LEU A 210 1.54 -20.70 -23.53
CA LEU A 210 2.73 -21.53 -23.46
C LEU A 210 2.58 -22.80 -24.31
N PHE A 211 1.47 -23.53 -24.18
CA PHE A 211 1.17 -24.70 -24.97
C PHE A 211 1.07 -24.40 -26.47
N ALA A 212 0.45 -23.27 -26.85
CA ALA A 212 0.39 -22.86 -28.26
C ALA A 212 1.79 -22.54 -28.82
N SER A 213 2.69 -21.99 -28.03
CA SER A 213 4.06 -21.65 -28.47
C SER A 213 4.95 -22.88 -28.69
N VAL A 214 4.63 -24.02 -28.07
CA VAL A 214 5.37 -25.30 -28.24
C VAL A 214 4.87 -26.08 -29.45
N GLY A 215 4.00 -25.53 -30.30
CA GLY A 215 3.71 -26.07 -31.62
C GLY A 215 2.37 -26.80 -31.78
N GLN A 216 1.41 -26.57 -30.91
CA GLN A 216 0.15 -27.33 -30.95
C GLN A 216 -1.14 -26.49 -31.14
N GLY A 217 -1.07 -25.35 -31.78
CA GLY A 217 -2.28 -24.63 -32.20
C GLY A 217 -2.21 -23.10 -32.03
N THR A 218 -3.10 -22.39 -32.73
CA THR A 218 -3.33 -20.96 -32.52
C THR A 218 -4.25 -20.77 -31.34
N HIS A 219 -3.76 -20.20 -30.26
CA HIS A 219 -4.60 -19.84 -29.11
C HIS A 219 -4.79 -18.33 -29.06
N PHE A 220 -6.07 -17.91 -29.11
CA PHE A 220 -6.42 -16.50 -28.96
C PHE A 220 -6.44 -16.15 -27.49
N ALA A 221 -5.53 -15.28 -27.05
CA ALA A 221 -5.53 -14.74 -25.70
C ALA A 221 -5.94 -13.26 -25.72
N LEU A 222 -7.02 -12.92 -25.04
CA LEU A 222 -7.54 -11.55 -25.00
C LEU A 222 -6.48 -10.48 -24.65
N PRO A 223 -5.55 -10.70 -23.69
CA PRO A 223 -4.49 -9.73 -23.42
C PRO A 223 -3.53 -9.50 -24.59
N LEU A 224 -3.40 -10.46 -25.51
CA LEU A 224 -2.47 -10.42 -26.63
C LEU A 224 -3.13 -10.02 -27.95
N VAL A 225 -4.39 -9.57 -27.92
CA VAL A 225 -5.17 -9.21 -29.13
C VAL A 225 -4.42 -8.24 -30.05
N PHE A 226 -3.65 -7.30 -29.50
CA PHE A 226 -2.89 -6.34 -30.32
C PHE A 226 -1.66 -6.98 -30.99
N ALA A 227 -1.02 -7.95 -30.31
CA ALA A 227 0.07 -8.73 -30.87
C ALA A 227 -0.44 -9.64 -32.00
N ASP A 228 -1.58 -10.30 -31.79
CA ASP A 228 -2.20 -11.18 -32.80
C ASP A 228 -2.67 -10.37 -34.05
N ILE A 229 -3.25 -9.16 -33.84
CA ILE A 229 -3.59 -8.26 -34.96
C ILE A 229 -2.31 -7.76 -35.69
N ALA A 230 -1.26 -7.42 -34.93
CA ALA A 230 0.00 -6.97 -35.53
C ALA A 230 0.65 -8.07 -36.40
N GLU A 231 0.59 -9.31 -35.94
CA GLU A 231 1.10 -10.47 -36.69
C GLU A 231 0.25 -10.76 -37.94
N ALA A 232 -1.10 -10.68 -37.84
CA ALA A 232 -2.01 -11.00 -38.93
C ALA A 232 -2.14 -9.87 -39.97
N GLN A 233 -2.18 -8.60 -39.53
CA GLN A 233 -2.55 -7.45 -40.37
C GLN A 233 -1.52 -6.31 -40.35
N GLY A 234 -0.46 -6.45 -39.58
CA GLY A 234 0.61 -5.47 -39.44
C GLY A 234 0.41 -4.48 -38.29
N LEU A 235 1.53 -3.86 -37.92
CA LEU A 235 1.62 -2.94 -36.76
C LEU A 235 0.70 -1.72 -36.89
N LEU A 236 0.49 -1.20 -38.12
CA LEU A 236 -0.36 -0.02 -38.33
C LEU A 236 -1.82 -0.31 -37.96
N VAL A 237 -2.37 -1.46 -38.36
CA VAL A 237 -3.74 -1.85 -38.04
C VAL A 237 -3.87 -2.09 -36.54
N ALA A 238 -2.92 -2.78 -35.92
CA ALA A 238 -2.89 -2.98 -34.47
C ALA A 238 -2.90 -1.66 -33.69
N THR A 239 -2.10 -0.67 -34.15
CA THR A 239 -2.05 0.67 -33.55
C THR A 239 -3.38 1.43 -33.70
N LEU A 240 -4.06 1.33 -34.83
CA LEU A 240 -5.37 1.94 -35.04
C LEU A 240 -6.44 1.29 -34.14
N CYS A 241 -6.46 -0.04 -34.04
CA CYS A 241 -7.35 -0.78 -33.15
C CYS A 241 -7.09 -0.41 -31.68
N TRP A 242 -5.82 -0.31 -31.27
CA TRP A 242 -5.42 0.13 -29.95
C TRP A 242 -5.89 1.57 -29.66
N LEU A 243 -5.70 2.52 -30.56
CA LEU A 243 -6.19 3.90 -30.42
C LEU A 243 -7.71 3.94 -30.23
N ALA A 244 -8.45 3.15 -31.02
CA ALA A 244 -9.89 3.05 -30.87
C ALA A 244 -10.29 2.51 -29.49
N ALA A 245 -9.62 1.46 -29.01
CA ALA A 245 -9.83 0.91 -27.67
C ALA A 245 -9.51 1.91 -26.56
N VAL A 246 -8.42 2.66 -26.68
CA VAL A 246 -8.03 3.72 -25.71
C VAL A 246 -9.06 4.85 -25.69
N VAL A 247 -9.52 5.32 -26.86
CA VAL A 247 -10.56 6.36 -26.95
C VAL A 247 -11.86 5.90 -26.32
N LEU A 248 -12.29 4.67 -26.60
CA LEU A 248 -13.50 4.08 -26.04
C LEU A 248 -13.39 3.94 -24.52
N ALA A 249 -12.29 3.37 -24.01
CA ALA A 249 -12.06 3.23 -22.59
C ALA A 249 -11.98 4.58 -21.86
N ALA A 250 -11.31 5.57 -22.44
CA ALA A 250 -11.27 6.93 -21.91
C ALA A 250 -12.65 7.60 -21.89
N ALA A 251 -13.46 7.39 -22.93
CA ALA A 251 -14.83 7.88 -22.96
C ALA A 251 -15.69 7.25 -21.84
N ILE A 252 -15.56 5.94 -21.61
CA ILE A 252 -16.23 5.26 -20.50
C ILE A 252 -15.83 5.87 -19.16
N VAL A 253 -14.53 6.08 -18.92
CA VAL A 253 -14.03 6.72 -17.69
C VAL A 253 -14.67 8.10 -17.50
N LEU A 254 -14.76 8.92 -18.55
CA LEU A 254 -15.36 10.26 -18.46
C LEU A 254 -16.86 10.23 -18.16
N VAL A 255 -17.59 9.25 -18.68
CA VAL A 255 -19.02 9.07 -18.45
C VAL A 255 -19.31 8.57 -17.04
N VAL A 256 -18.48 7.65 -16.55
CA VAL A 256 -18.69 7.00 -15.24
C VAL A 256 -18.22 7.90 -14.08
N ASN A 257 -17.40 8.90 -14.33
CA ASN A 257 -16.86 9.78 -13.30
C ASN A 257 -17.94 10.39 -12.38
N PRO A 258 -17.84 10.24 -11.05
CA PRO A 258 -18.77 10.85 -10.10
C PRO A 258 -18.61 12.38 -10.10
N ARG A 259 -19.75 13.09 -10.01
CA ARG A 259 -19.80 14.56 -10.03
C ARG A 259 -19.64 15.22 -8.68
N SER A 260 -19.82 14.45 -7.60
CA SER A 260 -19.79 14.93 -6.22
C SER A 260 -18.74 14.19 -5.40
N PHE A 261 -18.09 14.92 -4.50
CA PHE A 261 -17.19 14.36 -3.50
C PHE A 261 -17.95 14.20 -2.19
N GLU A 262 -17.98 12.98 -1.67
CA GLU A 262 -18.43 12.73 -0.32
C GLU A 262 -17.19 12.43 0.56
N PRO A 263 -17.01 13.18 1.66
CA PRO A 263 -15.88 12.94 2.56
C PRO A 263 -15.99 11.53 3.15
N THR A 264 -14.89 10.79 3.11
CA THR A 264 -14.82 9.46 3.69
C THR A 264 -14.71 9.55 5.22
N ARG A 265 -15.55 8.83 5.95
CA ARG A 265 -15.39 8.73 7.39
C ARG A 265 -14.13 7.95 7.74
N ARG A 266 -13.41 8.43 8.73
CA ARG A 266 -12.16 7.79 9.20
C ARG A 266 -12.43 6.53 10.03
N PHE A 267 -13.52 6.52 10.79
CA PHE A 267 -13.90 5.44 11.68
C PHE A 267 -15.24 4.84 11.28
N ALA A 268 -15.31 3.51 11.31
CA ALA A 268 -16.56 2.80 11.13
C ALA A 268 -17.48 3.01 12.34
N ALA A 269 -18.77 3.21 12.07
CA ALA A 269 -19.80 3.23 13.10
C ALA A 269 -20.12 1.78 13.53
N ALA A 270 -19.23 1.14 14.27
CA ALA A 270 -19.42 -0.18 14.83
C ALA A 270 -19.75 -0.08 16.33
N PRO A 271 -20.55 -1.01 16.90
CA PRO A 271 -20.76 -1.07 18.34
C PRO A 271 -19.42 -1.29 19.06
N ARG A 272 -19.34 -0.89 20.32
CA ARG A 272 -18.16 -1.16 21.15
C ARG A 272 -18.06 -2.67 21.40
N LEU A 273 -16.91 -3.26 21.04
CA LEU A 273 -16.72 -4.71 21.12
C LEU A 273 -16.32 -5.18 22.53
N LEU A 274 -15.52 -4.40 23.27
CA LEU A 274 -14.92 -4.81 24.54
C LEU A 274 -15.31 -3.92 25.74
N GLY A 275 -16.47 -3.27 25.70
CA GLY A 275 -16.99 -2.52 26.85
C GLY A 275 -16.19 -1.26 27.23
N GLY A 276 -16.34 -0.80 28.50
CA GLY A 276 -15.75 0.44 29.00
C GLY A 276 -14.32 0.35 29.54
N SER A 277 -13.59 -0.75 29.29
CA SER A 277 -12.20 -0.91 29.72
C SER A 277 -11.24 -0.06 28.88
N GLU A 278 -10.13 0.34 29.47
CA GLU A 278 -9.09 1.11 28.76
C GLU A 278 -8.52 0.28 27.58
N PHE A 279 -8.25 -1.01 27.81
CA PHE A 279 -7.84 -1.94 26.75
C PHE A 279 -8.88 -1.99 25.61
N GLY A 280 -10.17 -2.07 25.95
CA GLY A 280 -11.26 -2.04 24.98
C GLY A 280 -11.28 -0.77 24.15
N ALA A 281 -10.97 0.41 24.74
CA ALA A 281 -10.87 1.65 24.00
C ALA A 281 -9.72 1.66 22.98
N TYR A 282 -8.55 1.12 23.33
CA TYR A 282 -7.43 0.97 22.41
C TYR A 282 -7.72 -0.06 21.31
N PHE A 283 -8.38 -1.16 21.64
CA PHE A 283 -8.80 -2.18 20.69
C PHE A 283 -9.82 -1.63 19.68
N ASP A 284 -10.83 -0.91 20.18
CA ASP A 284 -11.83 -0.25 19.34
C ASP A 284 -11.20 0.83 18.45
N ALA A 285 -10.26 1.62 18.96
CA ALA A 285 -9.56 2.63 18.17
C ALA A 285 -8.74 2.00 17.03
N HIS A 286 -8.13 0.85 17.27
CA HIS A 286 -7.36 0.11 16.27
C HIS A 286 -8.28 -0.53 15.21
N LEU A 287 -9.26 -1.31 15.62
CA LEU A 287 -10.13 -2.05 14.69
C LEU A 287 -11.14 -1.18 13.96
N ARG A 288 -11.66 -0.11 14.59
CA ARG A 288 -12.66 0.76 13.94
C ARG A 288 -12.06 1.71 12.91
N ALA A 289 -10.74 1.82 12.83
CA ALA A 289 -10.11 2.52 11.72
C ALA A 289 -10.45 1.77 10.41
N ILE A 290 -11.09 2.47 9.47
CA ILE A 290 -11.55 1.85 8.21
C ILE A 290 -10.39 1.24 7.43
N GLU A 291 -9.22 1.87 7.49
CA GLU A 291 -7.99 1.38 6.86
C GLU A 291 -7.57 0.03 7.45
N THR A 292 -7.58 -0.08 8.77
CA THR A 292 -7.28 -1.33 9.49
C THR A 292 -8.28 -2.41 9.13
N MET A 293 -9.59 -2.14 9.27
CA MET A 293 -10.65 -3.10 8.88
C MET A 293 -10.49 -3.58 7.43
N THR A 294 -10.13 -2.67 6.53
CA THR A 294 -9.93 -3.00 5.11
C THR A 294 -8.79 -3.98 4.92
N VAL A 295 -7.63 -3.73 5.55
CA VAL A 295 -6.45 -4.63 5.42
C VAL A 295 -6.72 -5.99 6.05
N TYR A 296 -7.38 -6.03 7.22
CA TYR A 296 -7.79 -7.28 7.84
C TYR A 296 -8.77 -8.06 6.96
N GLY A 297 -9.78 -7.38 6.41
CA GLY A 297 -10.73 -7.99 5.48
C GLY A 297 -10.06 -8.53 4.21
N LEU A 298 -9.11 -7.78 3.64
CA LEU A 298 -8.35 -8.20 2.47
C LEU A 298 -7.45 -9.39 2.74
N ALA A 299 -6.75 -9.39 3.87
CA ALA A 299 -5.85 -10.48 4.25
C ALA A 299 -6.63 -11.79 4.50
N LEU A 300 -7.77 -11.69 5.19
CA LEU A 300 -8.67 -12.84 5.40
C LEU A 300 -9.26 -13.33 4.08
N ALA A 301 -9.90 -12.45 3.31
CA ALA A 301 -10.52 -12.82 2.05
C ALA A 301 -9.51 -13.42 1.06
N GLY A 302 -8.30 -12.82 0.97
CA GLY A 302 -7.23 -13.34 0.15
C GLY A 302 -6.71 -14.71 0.61
N SER A 303 -6.53 -14.89 1.92
CA SER A 303 -6.11 -16.19 2.48
C SER A 303 -7.15 -17.29 2.18
N TYR A 304 -8.44 -17.00 2.38
CA TYR A 304 -9.50 -17.95 2.04
C TYR A 304 -9.60 -18.19 0.53
N ALA A 305 -9.43 -17.16 -0.29
CA ALA A 305 -9.43 -17.31 -1.74
C ALA A 305 -8.28 -18.22 -2.24
N LEU A 306 -7.07 -18.08 -1.67
CA LEU A 306 -5.95 -18.98 -2.00
C LEU A 306 -6.25 -20.43 -1.60
N LEU A 307 -6.87 -20.64 -0.44
CA LEU A 307 -7.30 -21.99 -0.01
C LEU A 307 -8.37 -22.58 -0.93
N LEU A 308 -9.32 -21.76 -1.41
CA LEU A 308 -10.36 -22.20 -2.36
C LEU A 308 -9.81 -22.51 -3.76
N LEU A 309 -8.66 -21.93 -4.11
CA LEU A 309 -7.97 -22.18 -5.39
C LEU A 309 -6.98 -23.36 -5.29
N ASP A 310 -7.00 -24.14 -4.21
CA ASP A 310 -6.06 -25.23 -3.92
C ASP A 310 -4.58 -24.81 -4.01
N ILE A 311 -4.32 -23.52 -3.77
CA ILE A 311 -2.93 -23.03 -3.69
C ILE A 311 -2.42 -23.32 -2.28
N ALA A 312 -1.69 -24.41 -2.14
CA ALA A 312 -1.10 -24.86 -0.87
C ALA A 312 0.05 -23.95 -0.42
N LEU A 313 -0.29 -22.72 -0.05
CA LEU A 313 0.66 -21.76 0.52
C LEU A 313 0.32 -21.52 2.00
N PRO A 314 1.35 -21.47 2.88
CA PRO A 314 1.15 -20.97 4.24
C PRO A 314 0.47 -19.59 4.21
N PRO A 315 -0.28 -19.20 5.27
CA PRO A 315 -1.11 -18.00 5.25
C PRO A 315 -0.29 -16.68 5.31
N PHE A 316 0.66 -16.49 4.39
CA PHE A 316 1.54 -15.31 4.33
C PHE A 316 0.79 -13.99 4.19
N LEU A 317 -0.42 -14.01 3.59
CA LEU A 317 -1.23 -12.79 3.46
C LEU A 317 -1.62 -12.19 4.82
N LEU A 318 -1.65 -13.00 5.89
CA LEU A 318 -1.86 -12.49 7.24
C LEU A 318 -0.75 -11.52 7.67
N LEU A 319 0.45 -11.64 7.12
CA LEU A 319 1.54 -10.70 7.42
C LEU A 319 1.23 -9.27 6.95
N ALA A 320 0.36 -9.11 5.94
CA ALA A 320 -0.10 -7.80 5.51
C ALA A 320 -0.86 -7.04 6.62
N VAL A 321 -1.53 -7.79 7.52
CA VAL A 321 -2.24 -7.22 8.68
C VAL A 321 -1.27 -6.51 9.62
N THR A 322 -0.07 -7.05 9.79
CA THR A 322 0.94 -6.51 10.71
C THR A 322 1.40 -5.11 10.31
N VAL A 323 1.30 -4.74 9.02
CA VAL A 323 1.65 -3.41 8.52
C VAL A 323 0.83 -2.30 9.20
N GLN A 324 -0.40 -2.61 9.65
CA GLN A 324 -1.24 -1.66 10.37
C GLN A 324 -0.68 -1.24 11.73
N SER A 325 0.28 -2.00 12.26
CA SER A 325 0.96 -1.71 13.52
C SER A 325 1.75 -0.39 13.50
N VAL A 326 2.20 0.04 12.33
CA VAL A 326 2.85 1.35 12.15
C VAL A 326 1.91 2.51 12.53
N TYR A 327 0.60 2.35 12.26
CA TYR A 327 -0.39 3.40 12.54
C TYR A 327 -0.91 3.39 13.97
N ALA A 328 -0.68 2.33 14.74
CA ALA A 328 -1.26 2.15 16.07
C ALA A 328 -0.88 3.30 17.02
N TYR A 329 0.36 3.78 16.96
CA TYR A 329 0.82 4.89 17.79
C TYR A 329 0.05 6.18 17.50
N VAL A 330 -0.18 6.54 16.23
CA VAL A 330 -0.90 7.76 15.83
C VAL A 330 -2.41 7.63 16.01
N SER A 331 -2.99 6.46 15.75
CA SER A 331 -4.42 6.24 15.90
C SER A 331 -4.89 6.31 17.36
N THR A 332 -4.00 5.99 18.30
CA THR A 332 -4.27 6.03 19.75
C THR A 332 -3.83 7.32 20.43
N GLU A 333 -3.30 8.30 19.69
CA GLU A 333 -2.87 9.59 20.24
C GLU A 333 -3.93 10.30 21.11
N PRO A 334 -5.22 10.40 20.68
CA PRO A 334 -6.26 11.01 21.53
C PRO A 334 -6.47 10.27 22.85
N LEU A 335 -6.41 8.94 22.84
CA LEU A 335 -6.56 8.13 24.06
C LEU A 335 -5.38 8.33 25.01
N ARG A 336 -4.15 8.44 24.48
CA ARG A 336 -2.96 8.71 25.27
C ARG A 336 -2.94 10.13 25.84
N ALA A 337 -3.48 11.10 25.10
CA ALA A 337 -3.60 12.47 25.57
C ALA A 337 -4.64 12.64 26.68
N CYS A 338 -5.75 11.88 26.61
CA CYS A 338 -6.84 11.92 27.60
C CYS A 338 -6.68 10.92 28.74
N GLY A 339 -5.85 9.88 28.57
CA GLY A 339 -5.65 8.83 29.57
C GLY A 339 -4.94 9.31 30.85
N PRO A 340 -5.06 8.55 31.95
CA PRO A 340 -4.42 8.90 33.20
C PRO A 340 -2.90 8.96 33.04
N ARG A 341 -2.31 10.12 33.36
CA ARG A 341 -0.88 10.39 33.26
C ARG A 341 0.01 9.53 34.20
N ARG A 342 -0.59 8.65 34.98
CA ARG A 342 0.08 7.83 36.03
C ARG A 342 0.47 6.43 35.58
N HIS A 343 0.15 6.00 34.35
CA HIS A 343 0.54 4.65 33.90
C HIS A 343 2.04 4.55 33.68
N ASP A 344 2.57 3.43 34.16
CA ASP A 344 3.94 2.99 33.89
C ASP A 344 4.17 2.88 32.38
N PRO A 345 5.30 3.27 31.83
CA PRO A 345 5.60 3.16 30.39
C PRO A 345 5.37 1.77 29.82
N LEU A 346 5.64 0.73 30.62
CA LEU A 346 5.37 -0.67 30.25
C LEU A 346 3.88 -0.93 30.03
N VAL A 347 3.02 -0.46 30.94
CA VAL A 347 1.56 -0.63 30.83
C VAL A 347 1.04 0.07 29.58
N ARG A 348 1.51 1.28 29.30
CA ARG A 348 1.14 2.01 28.07
C ARG A 348 1.58 1.30 26.80
N TYR A 349 2.78 0.73 26.81
CA TYR A 349 3.27 -0.06 25.69
C TYR A 349 2.44 -1.32 25.49
N LEU A 350 2.07 -2.01 26.55
CA LEU A 350 1.20 -3.19 26.50
C LEU A 350 -0.23 -2.84 26.03
N LEU A 351 -0.77 -1.69 26.44
CA LEU A 351 -2.05 -1.18 25.94
C LEU A 351 -1.99 -0.82 24.45
N LEU A 352 -0.83 -0.40 23.94
CA LEU A 352 -0.63 -0.14 22.53
C LEU A 352 -0.47 -1.44 21.74
N LEU A 353 0.32 -2.38 22.22
CA LEU A 353 0.69 -3.62 21.53
C LEU A 353 -0.41 -4.70 21.63
N GLY A 354 -1.01 -4.85 22.82
CA GLY A 354 -1.96 -5.93 23.11
C GLY A 354 -3.16 -5.99 22.17
N PRO A 355 -3.86 -4.88 21.89
CA PRO A 355 -4.97 -4.86 20.94
C PRO A 355 -4.60 -5.35 19.54
N GLN A 356 -3.40 -5.02 19.06
CA GLN A 356 -2.91 -5.42 17.75
C GLN A 356 -2.64 -6.94 17.72
N LEU A 357 -2.00 -7.46 18.77
CA LEU A 357 -1.74 -8.90 18.92
C LEU A 357 -3.06 -9.68 18.97
N VAL A 358 -4.02 -9.23 19.78
CA VAL A 358 -5.34 -9.87 19.86
C VAL A 358 -6.05 -9.85 18.50
N ALA A 359 -6.06 -8.71 17.82
CA ALA A 359 -6.68 -8.59 16.51
C ALA A 359 -6.00 -9.49 15.47
N PHE A 360 -4.67 -9.57 15.48
CA PHE A 360 -3.91 -10.47 14.62
C PHE A 360 -4.24 -11.94 14.90
N LEU A 361 -4.24 -12.36 16.16
CA LEU A 361 -4.54 -13.74 16.55
C LEU A 361 -5.98 -14.14 16.21
N LEU A 362 -6.95 -13.23 16.35
CA LEU A 362 -8.33 -13.45 15.92
C LEU A 362 -8.45 -13.79 14.44
N CYS A 363 -7.54 -13.29 13.60
CA CYS A 363 -7.46 -13.62 12.18
C CYS A 363 -6.58 -14.86 11.93
N ALA A 364 -5.47 -14.98 12.65
CA ALA A 364 -4.48 -16.03 12.44
C ALA A 364 -4.99 -17.41 12.86
N VAL A 365 -5.76 -17.51 13.95
CA VAL A 365 -6.29 -18.78 14.43
C VAL A 365 -7.25 -19.45 13.42
N PRO A 366 -8.33 -18.79 12.95
CA PRO A 366 -9.22 -19.44 12.00
C PRO A 366 -8.55 -19.75 10.66
N THR A 367 -7.68 -18.85 10.17
CA THR A 367 -6.93 -19.09 8.92
C THR A 367 -5.93 -20.23 9.09
N GLY A 368 -5.23 -20.30 10.23
CA GLY A 368 -4.31 -21.41 10.53
C GLY A 368 -5.01 -22.75 10.63
N VAL A 369 -6.19 -22.81 11.27
CA VAL A 369 -7.00 -24.03 11.33
C VAL A 369 -7.42 -24.48 9.93
N MET A 370 -7.91 -23.57 9.11
CA MET A 370 -8.27 -23.88 7.71
C MET A 370 -7.07 -24.36 6.90
N SER A 371 -5.92 -23.70 7.04
CA SER A 371 -4.68 -24.12 6.37
C SER A 371 -4.22 -25.52 6.81
N ALA A 372 -4.37 -25.86 8.10
CA ALA A 372 -4.05 -27.18 8.61
C ALA A 372 -5.01 -28.26 8.04
N VAL A 373 -6.30 -27.94 7.91
CA VAL A 373 -7.31 -28.85 7.32
C VAL A 373 -7.00 -29.12 5.83
N THR A 374 -6.42 -28.15 5.11
CA THR A 374 -6.00 -28.31 3.70
C THR A 374 -4.62 -29.00 3.55
N GLY A 375 -4.03 -29.49 4.63
CA GLY A 375 -2.79 -30.30 4.61
C GLY A 375 -1.51 -29.47 4.65
N ILE A 376 -1.59 -28.17 4.95
CA ILE A 376 -0.38 -27.35 5.16
C ILE A 376 0.26 -27.73 6.49
N ASP A 377 1.58 -27.91 6.48
CA ASP A 377 2.35 -28.27 7.67
C ASP A 377 2.17 -27.25 8.82
N ILE A 378 1.89 -27.77 10.01
CA ILE A 378 1.62 -26.98 11.21
C ILE A 378 2.83 -26.13 11.63
N VAL A 379 4.05 -26.61 11.38
CA VAL A 379 5.29 -25.89 11.68
C VAL A 379 5.39 -24.63 10.81
N SER A 380 5.02 -24.72 9.54
CA SER A 380 4.97 -23.58 8.62
C SER A 380 3.92 -22.55 9.04
N ILE A 381 2.74 -23.00 9.50
CA ILE A 381 1.69 -22.11 10.02
C ILE A 381 2.18 -21.38 11.27
N LEU A 382 2.76 -22.11 12.22
CA LEU A 382 3.30 -21.53 13.46
C LEU A 382 4.46 -20.56 13.17
N ALA A 383 5.28 -20.85 12.18
CA ALA A 383 6.36 -19.96 11.76
C ALA A 383 5.80 -18.62 11.24
N VAL A 384 4.75 -18.65 10.39
CA VAL A 384 4.08 -17.43 9.89
C VAL A 384 3.46 -16.64 11.04
N VAL A 385 2.77 -17.30 11.97
CA VAL A 385 2.17 -16.64 13.14
C VAL A 385 3.24 -16.03 14.04
N GLY A 386 4.30 -16.77 14.36
CA GLY A 386 5.42 -16.29 15.17
C GLY A 386 6.13 -15.09 14.52
N PHE A 387 6.38 -15.17 13.20
CA PHE A 387 6.93 -14.07 12.42
C PHE A 387 6.00 -12.84 12.45
N GLY A 388 4.69 -13.06 12.35
CA GLY A 388 3.69 -12.00 12.44
C GLY A 388 3.72 -11.27 13.78
N VAL A 389 3.86 -12.00 14.88
CA VAL A 389 3.99 -11.41 16.23
C VAL A 389 5.24 -10.53 16.33
N VAL A 390 6.40 -11.03 15.90
CA VAL A 390 7.65 -10.25 15.89
C VAL A 390 7.52 -9.01 15.00
N ASN A 391 6.91 -9.17 13.83
CA ASN A 391 6.69 -8.08 12.87
C ASN A 391 5.80 -6.97 13.44
N ILE A 392 4.75 -7.32 14.21
CA ILE A 392 3.91 -6.33 14.92
C ILE A 392 4.77 -5.50 15.90
N VAL A 393 5.65 -6.13 16.66
CA VAL A 393 6.53 -5.44 17.62
C VAL A 393 7.48 -4.48 16.88
N VAL A 394 8.12 -4.96 15.81
CA VAL A 394 9.07 -4.15 15.02
C VAL A 394 8.38 -3.00 14.30
N LEU A 395 7.21 -3.23 13.72
CA LEU A 395 6.44 -2.18 13.04
C LEU A 395 5.83 -1.18 14.02
N THR A 396 5.52 -1.59 15.24
CA THR A 396 5.13 -0.68 16.33
C THR A 396 6.31 0.23 16.70
N LEU A 397 7.54 -0.28 16.79
CA LEU A 397 8.74 0.53 16.95
C LEU A 397 8.90 1.54 15.80
N ALA A 398 8.73 1.09 14.55
CA ALA A 398 8.79 1.97 13.39
C ALA A 398 7.74 3.09 13.48
N GLY A 399 6.51 2.78 13.92
CA GLY A 399 5.44 3.75 14.12
C GLY A 399 5.69 4.75 15.26
N ILE A 400 6.41 4.36 16.31
CA ILE A 400 6.82 5.25 17.40
C ILE A 400 7.98 6.16 16.95
N THR A 401 8.96 5.60 16.23
CA THR A 401 10.16 6.33 15.79
C THR A 401 9.89 7.27 14.64
N PHE A 402 9.02 6.84 13.71
CA PHE A 402 8.60 7.58 12.53
C PHE A 402 7.06 7.66 12.50
N PRO A 403 6.45 8.46 13.39
CA PRO A 403 4.99 8.51 13.47
C PRO A 403 4.40 8.87 12.11
N PRO A 404 3.51 8.01 11.57
CA PRO A 404 2.88 8.26 10.28
C PRO A 404 1.95 9.46 10.44
N GLU A 405 2.30 10.57 9.82
CA GLU A 405 1.39 11.71 9.74
C GLU A 405 0.23 11.38 8.80
N LYS A 406 -0.96 11.94 9.12
CA LYS A 406 -2.17 11.80 8.29
C LYS A 406 -1.84 12.07 6.82
N GLY A 407 -2.12 11.09 5.97
CA GLY A 407 -1.93 11.21 4.52
C GLY A 407 -0.48 11.11 4.02
N ASN A 408 0.46 10.60 4.82
CA ASN A 408 1.81 10.31 4.35
C ASN A 408 2.09 8.79 4.39
N PRO A 409 1.94 8.09 3.26
CA PRO A 409 2.25 6.67 3.19
C PRO A 409 3.75 6.36 3.29
N PHE A 410 4.60 7.38 3.17
CA PHE A 410 6.05 7.20 3.10
C PHE A 410 6.64 6.64 4.39
N SER A 411 6.17 7.09 5.55
CA SER A 411 6.62 6.54 6.85
C SER A 411 6.27 5.04 6.98
N VAL A 412 5.13 4.64 6.40
CA VAL A 412 4.72 3.23 6.32
C VAL A 412 5.63 2.46 5.37
N VAL A 413 5.89 3.03 4.18
CA VAL A 413 6.80 2.41 3.19
C VAL A 413 8.20 2.27 3.79
N VAL A 414 8.74 3.31 4.42
CA VAL A 414 10.04 3.23 5.11
C VAL A 414 10.02 2.18 6.21
N GLY A 415 8.99 2.16 7.06
CA GLY A 415 8.85 1.15 8.12
C GLY A 415 8.80 -0.26 7.56
N VAL A 416 7.98 -0.50 6.54
CA VAL A 416 7.82 -1.82 5.88
C VAL A 416 9.10 -2.23 5.15
N VAL A 417 9.71 -1.32 4.40
CA VAL A 417 10.96 -1.61 3.66
C VAL A 417 12.10 -1.86 4.63
N THR A 418 12.26 -1.04 5.67
CA THR A 418 13.33 -1.24 6.67
C THR A 418 13.16 -2.56 7.41
N THR A 419 11.92 -2.89 7.79
CA THR A 419 11.60 -4.17 8.46
C THR A 419 11.79 -5.34 7.50
N GLY A 420 11.31 -5.21 6.26
CA GLY A 420 11.47 -6.24 5.22
C GLY A 420 12.94 -6.48 4.87
N LEU A 421 13.74 -5.42 4.75
CA LEU A 421 15.18 -5.55 4.51
C LEU A 421 15.92 -6.17 5.72
N ALA A 422 15.61 -5.73 6.93
CA ALA A 422 16.26 -6.26 8.13
C ALA A 422 15.92 -7.76 8.34
N THR A 423 14.64 -8.12 8.23
CA THR A 423 14.20 -9.51 8.37
C THR A 423 14.61 -10.37 7.19
N GLY A 424 14.55 -9.84 5.96
CA GLY A 424 15.00 -10.51 4.75
C GLY A 424 16.50 -10.77 4.76
N ALA A 425 17.31 -9.79 5.13
CA ALA A 425 18.76 -9.95 5.29
C ALA A 425 19.13 -10.99 6.36
N LEU A 426 18.38 -11.03 7.47
CA LEU A 426 18.57 -12.02 8.50
C LEU A 426 18.23 -13.43 8.00
N LEU A 427 17.07 -13.61 7.37
CA LEU A 427 16.65 -14.91 6.85
C LEU A 427 17.58 -15.39 5.72
N LEU A 428 17.99 -14.50 4.81
CA LEU A 428 18.98 -14.82 3.80
C LEU A 428 20.34 -15.16 4.41
N GLY A 429 20.80 -14.37 5.38
CA GLY A 429 22.07 -14.62 6.07
C GLY A 429 22.09 -15.97 6.79
N THR A 430 21.02 -16.32 7.50
CA THR A 430 20.94 -17.62 8.19
C THR A 430 20.89 -18.80 7.22
N ASN A 431 20.17 -18.65 6.09
CA ASN A 431 20.11 -19.70 5.04
C ASN A 431 21.43 -19.83 4.30
N LEU A 432 22.07 -18.71 3.90
CA LEU A 432 23.36 -18.71 3.19
C LEU A 432 24.50 -19.29 4.04
N LEU A 433 24.46 -19.05 5.36
CA LEU A 433 25.43 -19.60 6.30
C LEU A 433 25.13 -21.04 6.71
N GLY A 434 24.07 -21.65 6.22
CA GLY A 434 23.65 -23.01 6.56
C GLY A 434 23.35 -23.18 8.06
N LEU A 435 22.90 -22.10 8.74
CA LEU A 435 22.64 -22.15 10.16
C LEU A 435 21.38 -22.98 10.46
N PRO A 436 21.38 -23.74 11.57
CA PRO A 436 20.21 -24.53 11.95
C PRO A 436 19.00 -23.65 12.25
N ALA A 437 17.79 -24.19 12.06
CA ALA A 437 16.53 -23.45 12.22
C ALA A 437 16.38 -22.73 13.56
N TRP A 438 16.92 -23.31 14.66
CA TRP A 438 16.90 -22.66 15.97
C TRP A 438 17.65 -21.32 16.00
N ALA A 439 18.71 -21.17 15.20
CA ALA A 439 19.47 -19.92 15.14
C ALA A 439 18.63 -18.79 14.50
N SER A 440 17.84 -19.08 13.46
CA SER A 440 16.89 -18.14 12.86
C SER A 440 15.79 -17.72 13.84
N ILE A 441 15.25 -18.69 14.62
CA ILE A 441 14.24 -18.42 15.64
C ILE A 441 14.83 -17.54 16.75
N THR A 442 16.04 -17.87 17.24
CA THR A 442 16.72 -17.08 18.26
C THR A 442 16.97 -15.65 17.80
N ALA A 443 17.42 -15.47 16.57
CA ALA A 443 17.65 -14.15 16.00
C ALA A 443 16.35 -13.34 15.88
N LEU A 444 15.23 -13.95 15.47
CA LEU A 444 13.92 -13.30 15.46
C LEU A 444 13.47 -12.88 16.87
N ILE A 445 13.66 -13.71 17.87
CA ILE A 445 13.35 -13.39 19.27
C ILE A 445 14.20 -12.20 19.74
N VAL A 446 15.51 -12.20 19.47
CA VAL A 446 16.42 -11.11 19.85
C VAL A 446 15.99 -9.81 19.18
N ILE A 447 15.62 -9.83 17.90
CA ILE A 447 15.08 -8.65 17.20
C ILE A 447 13.79 -8.17 17.85
N GLY A 448 12.85 -9.06 18.15
CA GLY A 448 11.59 -8.73 18.80
C GLY A 448 11.79 -8.08 20.18
N VAL A 449 12.64 -8.66 21.01
CA VAL A 449 12.96 -8.13 22.35
C VAL A 449 13.69 -6.79 22.24
N GLY A 450 14.66 -6.68 21.35
CA GLY A 450 15.38 -5.42 21.07
C GLY A 450 14.44 -4.31 20.59
N ALA A 451 13.52 -4.63 19.67
CA ALA A 451 12.51 -3.69 19.19
C ALA A 451 11.55 -3.25 20.31
N ALA A 452 11.13 -4.17 21.18
CA ALA A 452 10.29 -3.84 22.34
C ALA A 452 11.01 -2.89 23.31
N ALA A 453 12.27 -3.18 23.64
CA ALA A 453 13.09 -2.33 24.51
C ALA A 453 13.30 -0.92 23.92
N LEU A 454 13.62 -0.83 22.62
CA LEU A 454 13.77 0.45 21.92
C LEU A 454 12.45 1.21 21.85
N SER A 455 11.30 0.52 21.71
CA SER A 455 9.98 1.14 21.73
C SER A 455 9.68 1.81 23.06
N LEU A 456 9.99 1.13 24.17
CA LEU A 456 9.84 1.66 25.54
C LEU A 456 10.71 2.92 25.74
N VAL A 457 11.97 2.86 25.31
CA VAL A 457 12.89 4.04 25.40
C VAL A 457 12.37 5.18 24.52
N GLY A 458 11.90 4.88 23.30
CA GLY A 458 11.33 5.87 22.38
C GLY A 458 10.12 6.59 22.97
N MET A 459 9.17 5.84 23.53
CA MET A 459 7.99 6.41 24.20
C MET A 459 8.37 7.31 25.39
N GLN A 460 9.31 6.88 26.22
CA GLN A 460 9.80 7.69 27.36
C GLN A 460 10.43 9.01 26.91
N ARG A 461 11.20 9.01 25.81
CA ARG A 461 11.81 10.22 25.27
C ARG A 461 10.78 11.21 24.76
N ILE A 462 9.80 10.73 23.98
CA ILE A 462 8.74 11.57 23.44
C ILE A 462 7.94 12.23 24.57
N GLU A 463 7.55 11.47 25.58
CA GLU A 463 6.82 11.99 26.72
C GLU A 463 7.60 13.06 27.52
N ARG A 464 8.90 12.89 27.66
CA ARG A 464 9.75 13.91 28.30
C ARG A 464 9.81 15.20 27.48
N THR A 465 9.91 15.09 26.17
CA THR A 465 9.94 16.26 25.26
C THR A 465 8.61 17.02 25.29
N GLU A 466 7.48 16.31 25.19
CA GLU A 466 6.15 16.91 25.28
C GLU A 466 5.91 17.62 26.62
N ARG A 467 6.34 17.03 27.74
CA ARG A 467 6.26 17.68 29.06
C ARG A 467 7.09 18.97 29.11
N HIS A 468 8.28 18.99 28.51
CA HIS A 468 9.12 20.18 28.45
C HIS A 468 8.46 21.29 27.65
N GLU A 469 7.86 20.99 26.51
CA GLU A 469 7.17 21.98 25.68
C GLU A 469 5.95 22.57 26.37
N VAL A 470 5.14 21.76 27.05
CA VAL A 470 3.98 22.24 27.83
C VAL A 470 4.42 23.16 28.97
N VAL A 471 5.51 22.84 29.67
CA VAL A 471 6.06 23.67 30.74
C VAL A 471 6.56 24.99 30.18
N VAL A 472 7.30 24.98 29.07
CA VAL A 472 7.83 26.20 28.43
C VAL A 472 6.69 27.08 27.90
N GLN A 473 5.65 26.47 27.27
CA GLN A 473 4.48 27.25 26.81
C GLN A 473 3.68 27.85 27.97
N SER A 474 3.51 27.12 29.06
CA SER A 474 2.82 27.64 30.25
C SER A 474 3.60 28.77 30.92
N ALA A 475 4.93 28.65 30.99
CA ALA A 475 5.81 29.72 31.49
C ALA A 475 5.77 30.95 30.58
N ARG A 476 5.76 30.79 29.25
CA ARG A 476 5.59 31.92 28.29
C ARG A 476 4.22 32.60 28.42
N LYS A 477 3.15 31.83 28.62
CA LYS A 477 1.80 32.42 28.87
C LYS A 477 1.74 33.18 30.16
N ARG A 478 2.36 32.70 31.26
CA ARG A 478 2.46 33.41 32.52
C ARG A 478 3.32 34.68 32.40
N GLY A 479 4.44 34.62 31.70
CA GLY A 479 5.29 35.80 31.48
C GLY A 479 4.63 36.90 30.62
N ARG A 480 3.75 36.52 29.68
CA ARG A 480 2.94 37.47 28.90
C ARG A 480 1.81 38.11 29.74
N ARG A 481 1.15 37.34 30.60
CA ARG A 481 0.11 37.91 31.54
C ARG A 481 0.71 38.85 32.56
N GLY A 482 1.94 38.63 33.01
CA GLY A 482 2.60 39.53 33.96
C GLY A 482 3.16 40.83 33.34
N ARG A 483 3.19 40.95 32.00
CA ARG A 483 3.68 42.14 31.29
C ARG A 483 2.58 43.10 30.80
N ASP A 484 1.30 42.82 31.06
CA ASP A 484 0.18 43.68 30.68
C ASP A 484 -0.46 44.31 31.92
N PRO A 485 0.10 45.42 32.48
CA PRO A 485 -0.42 46.04 33.69
C PRO A 485 -1.76 46.78 33.49
N ARG A 486 -2.31 46.80 32.26
CA ARG A 486 -3.56 47.50 31.94
C ARG A 486 -4.82 46.62 31.94
N ARG A 487 -4.74 45.34 32.25
CA ARG A 487 -5.92 44.44 32.28
C ARG A 487 -6.26 43.85 33.64
N SER A 488 -5.84 44.46 34.73
CA SER A 488 -6.22 44.02 36.09
C SER A 488 -7.51 44.62 36.63
N GLY A 489 -8.46 45.00 35.77
CA GLY A 489 -9.74 45.58 36.20
C GLY A 489 -10.89 45.02 35.36
N GLY A 490 -11.54 43.98 35.87
CA GLY A 490 -12.88 43.61 35.48
C GLY A 490 -13.05 42.66 34.33
N ASP A 491 -12.93 41.36 34.54
CA ASP A 491 -13.64 40.30 33.76
C ASP A 491 -13.51 38.90 34.38
N ASP A 492 -13.53 38.77 35.69
CA ASP A 492 -13.46 37.45 36.37
C ASP A 492 -14.83 36.78 36.64
N VAL A 493 -15.94 37.24 36.01
CA VAL A 493 -17.29 36.73 36.35
C VAL A 493 -18.01 36.00 35.20
N ARG A 494 -17.41 35.82 34.01
CA ARG A 494 -18.18 35.27 32.87
C ARG A 494 -17.69 33.96 32.24
N VAL A 495 -16.80 33.19 32.84
CA VAL A 495 -16.33 31.92 32.25
C VAL A 495 -16.96 30.66 32.90
N ALA A 496 -17.76 30.79 33.95
CA ALA A 496 -18.37 29.66 34.65
C ALA A 496 -19.68 29.11 34.02
N HIS A 497 -20.20 29.69 32.92
CA HIS A 497 -21.56 29.36 32.42
C HIS A 497 -21.62 28.68 31.04
N VAL A 498 -20.50 28.24 30.45
CA VAL A 498 -20.51 27.62 29.09
C VAL A 498 -20.22 26.10 29.08
N LEU A 499 -19.96 25.49 30.22
CA LEU A 499 -19.71 24.03 30.28
C LEU A 499 -20.87 23.19 30.84
N GLY A 500 -22.07 23.71 30.83
CA GLY A 500 -23.25 22.98 31.31
C GLY A 500 -24.36 22.93 30.28
N ARG A 501 -24.22 22.16 29.21
CA ARG A 501 -25.31 21.57 28.39
C ARG A 501 -24.74 20.94 27.12
N VAL A 502 -24.48 19.68 27.15
CA VAL A 502 -24.65 18.78 25.99
C VAL A 502 -25.21 17.47 26.56
N ASP A 503 -26.53 17.35 26.49
CA ASP A 503 -27.26 16.08 26.56
C ASP A 503 -26.99 15.23 25.30
#